data_84229b3c353e92d8646779ddafa694d9
#
_entry.id   84229b3c353e92d8646779ddafa694d9
#
_cell.length_a   1.000
_cell.length_b   1.000
_cell.length_c   1.000
_cell.angle_alpha   90.00
_cell.angle_beta   90.00
_cell.angle_gamma   90.00
#
_symmetry.space_group_name_H-M   'P 1'
#
loop_
_entity.id
_entity.type
_entity.pdbx_description
1 polymer ?
#
loop_
_entity_poly.entity_id
_entity_poly.type
_entity_poly.pdbx_seq_one_letter_code
_entity_poly.pdbx_strand_id
1 'polypeptide(L)'
;MEFTVVALAQDTVKHWQDSMQVRIGTMATFASKDFQPFWMVMNQYGTIIDRKQDFSTNLYVSNQHLLTKHPTDSGKNYYPLTLSYTADIYNHNHFEDFTLVEGNVKLTYRGWQIRAGRYRETIGEVDPTLSTGSMGLSANALPIPKVGIAVLNYKNVPFTNGWLQFKGLISHGWMGKERYLYNSYLHEKTFYLRLGRGRLKLYGGAVHFGEWGGIRKGYTLDRSWKGFFDVLFVKEANDGSLPSESILRPNRAGDQRGVLEFGADLESKFGSWHFYHQTPFESGTGIDVRNVDRLAGLSLTFKGYKRKLKKVLVEYIYTKQMESYGGEQQSYYNNGTYKTGWEYHNMIIGTPLFINRVRGSHFLRVRPLDWHRDEQTEGGLRGNGNIISNRIIGGNIGAEYSLFGEAKFRTNLTYNVHFMDRSAISHLTNDQYKQFYMLQSVEHTFNRKWVVTGNLAWDAGDFYHNFGVGLGMKYIIF
;
A
#
# COMPACT_ATOMS: atom_id res chain seq x y z
N MET A 1 -1.65 -2.47 12.07
CA MET A 1 -1.21 -3.75 11.48
C MET A 1 -1.12 -4.75 12.61
N GLU A 2 -2.05 -5.67 12.69
CA GLU A 2 -2.05 -6.68 13.75
C GLU A 2 -1.38 -7.93 13.22
N PHE A 3 -0.28 -8.33 13.87
CA PHE A 3 0.26 -9.68 13.70
C PHE A 3 -0.69 -10.65 14.41
N THR A 4 -1.48 -11.39 13.66
CA THR A 4 -2.12 -12.57 14.18
C THR A 4 -1.04 -13.63 14.37
N VAL A 5 -0.49 -13.72 15.58
CA VAL A 5 0.27 -14.90 15.99
C VAL A 5 -0.72 -16.05 15.95
N VAL A 6 -0.62 -16.90 14.94
CA VAL A 6 -1.30 -18.19 14.95
C VAL A 6 -0.59 -19.04 16.02
N ALA A 7 -1.07 -18.97 17.25
CA ALA A 7 -0.76 -19.95 18.24
C ALA A 7 -1.35 -21.27 17.76
N LEU A 8 -0.52 -22.28 17.54
CA LEU A 8 -0.94 -23.67 17.41
C LEU A 8 -1.64 -24.04 18.71
N ALA A 9 -2.96 -23.97 18.73
CA ALA A 9 -3.77 -24.38 19.87
C ALA A 9 -4.11 -25.86 19.70
N GLN A 10 -3.76 -26.61 20.74
CA GLN A 10 -4.23 -27.95 20.99
C GLN A 10 -5.77 -28.00 21.11
N ASP A 11 -6.35 -29.05 20.56
CA ASP A 11 -7.68 -29.59 20.66
C ASP A 11 -8.63 -28.98 21.70
N THR A 12 -9.45 -28.06 21.25
CA THR A 12 -10.82 -27.87 21.71
C THR A 12 -11.65 -27.46 20.49
N VAL A 13 -12.81 -28.03 20.33
CA VAL A 13 -13.81 -27.58 19.33
C VAL A 13 -14.15 -26.15 19.70
N LYS A 14 -13.45 -25.17 19.07
CA LYS A 14 -13.73 -23.75 19.30
C LYS A 14 -15.12 -23.44 18.80
N HIS A 15 -15.97 -22.99 19.68
CA HIS A 15 -17.23 -22.35 19.31
C HIS A 15 -16.94 -21.18 18.36
N TRP A 16 -17.87 -20.86 17.45
CA TRP A 16 -17.74 -19.72 16.54
C TRP A 16 -17.45 -18.38 17.28
N GLN A 17 -17.86 -18.27 18.55
CA GLN A 17 -17.61 -17.15 19.44
C GLN A 17 -16.12 -17.02 19.82
N ASP A 18 -15.35 -18.10 19.83
CA ASP A 18 -13.94 -18.10 20.27
C ASP A 18 -13.00 -17.42 19.27
N SER A 19 -13.43 -17.21 18.03
CA SER A 19 -12.69 -16.53 16.97
C SER A 19 -13.26 -15.16 16.61
N MET A 20 -14.40 -14.79 17.20
CA MET A 20 -15.04 -13.50 16.97
C MET A 20 -14.24 -12.39 17.64
N GLN A 21 -13.99 -11.32 16.91
CA GLN A 21 -13.40 -10.11 17.43
C GLN A 21 -14.33 -8.94 17.14
N VAL A 22 -14.70 -8.21 18.17
CA VAL A 22 -15.50 -6.99 18.06
C VAL A 22 -14.77 -5.88 18.82
N ARG A 23 -14.51 -4.78 18.13
CA ARG A 23 -13.83 -3.62 18.71
C ARG A 23 -14.54 -2.34 18.32
N ILE A 24 -14.64 -1.44 19.27
CA ILE A 24 -15.08 -0.06 19.03
C ILE A 24 -13.88 0.83 19.30
N GLY A 25 -13.62 1.79 18.42
CA GLY A 25 -12.52 2.72 18.56
C GLY A 25 -12.95 4.17 18.35
N THR A 26 -12.15 5.07 18.89
CA THR A 26 -12.22 6.50 18.63
C THR A 26 -10.83 7.05 18.40
N MET A 27 -10.71 8.10 17.57
CA MET A 27 -9.49 8.83 17.34
C MET A 27 -9.80 10.30 17.17
N ALA A 28 -9.10 11.15 17.92
CA ALA A 28 -9.12 12.59 17.73
C ALA A 28 -7.74 13.04 17.24
N THR A 29 -7.69 13.84 16.19
CA THR A 29 -6.47 14.42 15.67
C THR A 29 -6.58 15.93 15.56
N PHE A 30 -5.47 16.61 15.78
CA PHE A 30 -5.36 18.06 15.64
C PHE A 30 -4.01 18.42 15.00
N ALA A 31 -4.00 19.41 14.09
CA ALA A 31 -2.82 19.93 13.42
C ALA A 31 -2.71 21.45 13.57
N SER A 32 -1.49 21.97 13.50
CA SER A 32 -1.23 23.41 13.52
C SER A 32 -1.62 24.12 12.23
N LYS A 33 -1.73 23.41 11.12
CA LYS A 33 -2.19 23.87 9.80
C LYS A 33 -3.61 23.34 9.51
N ASP A 34 -4.20 23.73 8.39
CA ASP A 34 -5.51 23.29 7.96
C ASP A 34 -5.54 21.84 7.43
N PHE A 35 -4.42 21.15 7.50
CA PHE A 35 -4.21 19.76 7.10
C PHE A 35 -3.28 19.05 8.11
N GLN A 36 -3.34 17.73 8.15
CA GLN A 36 -2.55 16.91 9.07
C GLN A 36 -1.07 16.82 8.64
N PRO A 37 -0.12 16.64 9.58
CA PRO A 37 1.23 16.22 9.26
C PRO A 37 1.26 14.92 8.46
N PHE A 38 2.30 14.75 7.66
CA PHE A 38 2.43 13.67 6.68
C PHE A 38 2.13 12.29 7.27
N TRP A 39 2.85 11.86 8.28
CA TRP A 39 2.70 10.53 8.85
C TRP A 39 1.45 10.32 9.68
N MET A 40 0.70 11.36 10.00
CA MET A 40 -0.63 11.22 10.64
C MET A 40 -1.66 10.63 9.67
N VAL A 41 -1.54 10.95 8.38
CA VAL A 41 -2.52 10.56 7.34
C VAL A 41 -1.98 9.43 6.46
N MET A 42 -0.68 9.48 6.12
CA MET A 42 -0.10 8.54 5.17
C MET A 42 0.07 7.13 5.76
N ASN A 43 -0.07 6.12 4.91
CA ASN A 43 -0.05 4.70 5.29
C ASN A 43 -1.07 4.30 6.37
N GLN A 44 -2.25 4.96 6.36
CA GLN A 44 -3.35 4.72 7.30
C GLN A 44 -4.61 4.13 6.61
N TYR A 45 -4.54 3.70 5.35
CA TYR A 45 -5.68 3.19 4.58
C TYR A 45 -6.85 4.18 4.49
N GLY A 46 -6.59 5.49 4.51
CA GLY A 46 -7.63 6.51 4.48
C GLY A 46 -8.50 6.61 5.75
N THR A 47 -8.02 6.09 6.89
CA THR A 47 -8.75 6.10 8.16
C THR A 47 -8.65 7.41 8.93
N ILE A 48 -7.78 8.32 8.54
CA ILE A 48 -7.62 9.67 9.10
C ILE A 48 -7.82 10.68 7.98
N ILE A 49 -8.73 11.62 8.17
CA ILE A 49 -9.00 12.66 7.18
C ILE A 49 -7.93 13.75 7.26
N ASP A 50 -7.50 14.24 6.10
CA ASP A 50 -6.49 15.29 5.97
C ASP A 50 -7.10 16.69 6.19
N ARG A 51 -7.49 17.00 7.43
CA ARG A 51 -8.06 18.27 7.90
C ARG A 51 -7.34 18.73 9.15
N LYS A 52 -7.48 19.99 9.52
CA LYS A 52 -6.91 20.57 10.76
C LYS A 52 -7.25 19.74 11.99
N GLN A 53 -8.49 19.30 12.10
CA GLN A 53 -8.96 18.45 13.18
C GLN A 53 -9.92 17.41 12.64
N ASP A 54 -9.87 16.21 13.19
CA ASP A 54 -10.82 15.14 12.90
C ASP A 54 -11.13 14.38 14.18
N PHE A 55 -12.38 13.98 14.32
CA PHE A 55 -12.82 13.03 15.33
C PHE A 55 -13.51 11.88 14.63
N SER A 56 -12.89 10.73 14.67
CA SER A 56 -13.41 9.52 14.07
C SER A 56 -13.79 8.48 15.11
N THR A 57 -14.78 7.68 14.76
CA THR A 57 -15.15 6.46 15.48
C THR A 57 -15.10 5.29 14.51
N ASN A 58 -14.78 4.09 15.00
CA ASN A 58 -14.86 2.91 14.17
C ASN A 58 -15.44 1.71 14.90
N LEU A 59 -16.11 0.86 14.11
CA LEU A 59 -16.57 -0.46 14.51
C LEU A 59 -15.85 -1.49 13.65
N TYR A 60 -15.11 -2.36 14.32
CA TYR A 60 -14.44 -3.50 13.69
C TYR A 60 -15.08 -4.81 14.15
N VAL A 61 -15.42 -5.65 13.19
CA VAL A 61 -15.94 -7.00 13.43
C VAL A 61 -15.18 -7.98 12.53
N SER A 62 -14.66 -9.05 13.08
CA SER A 62 -14.12 -10.16 12.29
C SER A 62 -14.45 -11.50 12.93
N ASN A 63 -14.53 -12.52 12.11
CA ASN A 63 -14.70 -13.89 12.59
C ASN A 63 -14.09 -14.89 11.61
N GLN A 64 -13.82 -16.11 12.10
CA GLN A 64 -13.27 -17.21 11.34
C GLN A 64 -13.99 -18.51 11.70
N HIS A 65 -14.43 -19.25 10.69
CA HIS A 65 -15.11 -20.51 10.84
C HIS A 65 -14.32 -21.64 10.18
N LEU A 66 -14.16 -22.75 10.89
CA LEU A 66 -13.67 -24.01 10.31
C LEU A 66 -14.83 -24.75 9.68
N LEU A 67 -14.82 -24.90 8.35
CA LEU A 67 -15.90 -25.54 7.59
C LEU A 67 -15.74 -27.06 7.52
N THR A 68 -14.56 -27.58 7.79
CA THR A 68 -14.31 -29.04 7.80
C THR A 68 -14.00 -29.51 9.21
N LYS A 69 -14.62 -30.64 9.60
CA LYS A 69 -14.36 -31.26 10.90
C LYS A 69 -12.95 -31.87 10.95
N HIS A 70 -12.32 -31.81 12.10
CA HIS A 70 -11.05 -32.47 12.34
C HIS A 70 -11.27 -34.00 12.25
N PRO A 71 -10.51 -34.76 11.46
CA PRO A 71 -10.58 -36.21 11.49
C PRO A 71 -10.00 -36.70 12.84
N THR A 72 -10.78 -37.42 13.60
CA THR A 72 -10.45 -37.94 14.92
C THR A 72 -9.30 -38.96 14.91
N ASP A 73 -8.82 -39.38 13.74
CA ASP A 73 -7.97 -40.57 13.64
C ASP A 73 -6.91 -40.51 12.52
N SER A 74 -6.20 -39.43 12.33
CA SER A 74 -5.13 -39.44 11.34
C SER A 74 -3.90 -38.64 11.75
N GLY A 75 -2.77 -39.33 11.93
CA GLY A 75 -1.43 -38.74 11.99
C GLY A 75 -1.00 -38.04 10.70
N LYS A 76 -1.97 -37.63 9.85
CA LYS A 76 -1.76 -36.85 8.63
C LYS A 76 -1.99 -35.37 8.90
N ASN A 77 -1.17 -34.52 8.31
CA ASN A 77 -1.32 -33.07 8.37
C ASN A 77 -2.73 -32.64 7.95
N TYR A 78 -3.51 -32.16 8.90
CA TYR A 78 -4.85 -31.65 8.67
C TYR A 78 -4.80 -30.18 8.21
N TYR A 79 -5.48 -29.90 7.14
CA TYR A 79 -5.63 -28.55 6.61
C TYR A 79 -7.12 -28.19 6.55
N PRO A 80 -7.65 -27.45 7.51
CA PRO A 80 -9.06 -27.08 7.50
C PRO A 80 -9.38 -26.15 6.35
N LEU A 81 -10.56 -26.33 5.76
CA LEU A 81 -11.19 -25.30 4.94
C LEU A 81 -11.73 -24.24 5.91
N THR A 82 -11.29 -23.01 5.73
CA THR A 82 -11.58 -21.90 6.66
C THR A 82 -12.28 -20.79 5.92
N LEU A 83 -13.42 -20.34 6.44
CA LEU A 83 -14.13 -19.14 6.01
C LEU A 83 -13.87 -18.03 7.02
N SER A 84 -13.39 -16.89 6.57
CA SER A 84 -13.25 -15.69 7.41
C SER A 84 -13.91 -14.47 6.77
N TYR A 85 -14.40 -13.56 7.60
CA TYR A 85 -14.95 -12.29 7.15
C TYR A 85 -14.53 -11.17 8.10
N THR A 86 -14.47 -9.94 7.55
CA THR A 86 -14.10 -8.74 8.28
C THR A 86 -14.96 -7.59 7.80
N ALA A 87 -15.40 -6.76 8.75
CA ALA A 87 -15.96 -5.44 8.50
C ALA A 87 -15.26 -4.43 9.40
N ASP A 88 -14.79 -3.31 8.84
CA ASP A 88 -14.20 -2.18 9.55
C ASP A 88 -14.77 -0.89 8.95
N ILE A 89 -15.66 -0.26 9.71
CA ILE A 89 -16.41 0.91 9.29
C ILE A 89 -15.96 2.08 10.16
N TYR A 90 -15.53 3.15 9.51
CA TYR A 90 -15.20 4.42 10.13
C TYR A 90 -16.33 5.41 9.92
N ASN A 91 -16.51 6.24 10.91
CA ASN A 91 -17.33 7.42 10.84
C ASN A 91 -16.48 8.63 11.18
N HIS A 92 -16.69 9.71 10.45
CA HIS A 92 -16.05 10.99 10.64
C HIS A 92 -17.10 12.11 10.75
N ASN A 93 -16.66 13.30 11.16
CA ASN A 93 -17.46 14.50 11.11
C ASN A 93 -18.86 14.35 11.74
N HIS A 94 -18.90 13.89 12.99
CA HIS A 94 -20.14 13.77 13.78
C HIS A 94 -21.22 12.88 13.11
N PHE A 95 -20.82 11.76 12.55
CA PHE A 95 -21.69 10.78 11.89
C PHE A 95 -22.24 11.21 10.52
N GLU A 96 -21.64 12.17 9.85
CA GLU A 96 -22.02 12.57 8.50
C GLU A 96 -21.32 11.72 7.40
N ASP A 97 -20.07 11.33 7.63
CA ASP A 97 -19.25 10.61 6.66
C ASP A 97 -18.95 9.18 7.10
N PHE A 98 -19.48 8.20 6.40
CA PHE A 98 -19.18 6.79 6.65
C PHE A 98 -18.25 6.22 5.60
N THR A 99 -17.18 5.57 6.05
CA THR A 99 -16.19 4.91 5.17
C THR A 99 -16.06 3.44 5.53
N LEU A 100 -16.38 2.56 4.59
CA LEU A 100 -16.09 1.13 4.69
C LEU A 100 -14.64 0.91 4.29
N VAL A 101 -13.75 0.79 5.27
CA VAL A 101 -12.31 0.52 5.05
C VAL A 101 -12.09 -0.95 4.71
N GLU A 102 -12.68 -1.86 5.48
CA GLU A 102 -12.71 -3.28 5.15
C GLU A 102 -14.14 -3.80 5.14
N GLY A 103 -14.43 -4.63 4.15
CA GLY A 103 -15.66 -5.39 4.03
C GLY A 103 -15.37 -6.57 3.11
N ASN A 104 -14.99 -7.72 3.69
CA ASN A 104 -14.47 -8.84 2.89
C ASN A 104 -14.83 -10.20 3.44
N VAL A 105 -14.77 -11.17 2.53
CA VAL A 105 -14.89 -12.60 2.81
C VAL A 105 -13.70 -13.32 2.18
N LYS A 106 -13.14 -14.29 2.91
CA LYS A 106 -11.98 -15.08 2.49
C LYS A 106 -12.23 -16.57 2.76
N LEU A 107 -11.99 -17.39 1.76
CA LEU A 107 -12.02 -18.85 1.85
C LEU A 107 -10.59 -19.38 1.71
N THR A 108 -10.07 -20.04 2.74
CA THR A 108 -8.68 -20.51 2.77
C THR A 108 -8.59 -22.01 2.89
N TYR A 109 -7.83 -22.64 2.00
CA TYR A 109 -7.53 -24.07 2.04
C TYR A 109 -6.08 -24.34 1.63
N ARG A 110 -5.35 -25.05 2.46
CA ARG A 110 -3.94 -25.41 2.20
C ARG A 110 -3.05 -24.22 1.79
N GLY A 111 -3.31 -23.04 2.37
CA GLY A 111 -2.56 -21.81 2.06
C GLY A 111 -2.95 -21.10 0.76
N TRP A 112 -3.87 -21.67 -0.02
CA TRP A 112 -4.57 -20.95 -1.09
C TRP A 112 -5.76 -20.21 -0.51
N GLN A 113 -5.99 -18.99 -0.97
CA GLN A 113 -7.06 -18.13 -0.52
C GLN A 113 -7.83 -17.54 -1.70
N ILE A 114 -9.14 -17.77 -1.74
CA ILE A 114 -10.08 -17.00 -2.55
C ILE A 114 -10.61 -15.88 -1.67
N ARG A 115 -10.61 -14.66 -2.17
CA ARG A 115 -11.00 -13.49 -1.39
C ARG A 115 -11.80 -12.50 -2.22
N ALA A 116 -12.79 -11.85 -1.60
CA ALA A 116 -13.65 -10.88 -2.24
C ALA A 116 -13.98 -9.74 -1.27
N GLY A 117 -14.05 -8.51 -1.80
CA GLY A 117 -14.38 -7.30 -1.05
C GLY A 117 -13.20 -6.35 -0.88
N ARG A 118 -13.33 -5.43 0.08
CA ARG A 118 -12.26 -4.52 0.49
C ARG A 118 -11.45 -5.16 1.61
N TYR A 119 -10.14 -5.28 1.45
CA TYR A 119 -9.24 -5.81 2.49
C TYR A 119 -7.92 -5.06 2.48
N ARG A 120 -7.41 -4.76 3.67
CA ARG A 120 -6.09 -4.15 3.83
C ARG A 120 -5.03 -5.09 3.32
N GLU A 121 -4.18 -4.57 2.44
CA GLU A 121 -3.00 -5.27 1.97
C GLU A 121 -1.92 -4.28 1.54
N THR A 122 -0.69 -4.75 1.57
CA THR A 122 0.47 -4.12 0.94
C THR A 122 1.05 -5.15 -0.01
N ILE A 123 1.35 -4.77 -1.24
CA ILE A 123 1.97 -5.64 -2.24
C ILE A 123 3.41 -5.24 -2.39
N GLY A 124 4.31 -6.17 -2.06
CA GLY A 124 5.76 -6.00 -1.98
C GLY A 124 6.31 -6.56 -0.67
N GLU A 125 7.61 -6.84 -0.65
CA GLU A 125 8.32 -7.39 0.52
C GLU A 125 8.89 -6.29 1.44
N VAL A 126 8.31 -5.11 1.46
CA VAL A 126 8.73 -4.01 2.34
C VAL A 126 8.44 -4.32 3.81
N ASP A 127 9.16 -3.69 4.73
CA ASP A 127 8.85 -3.85 6.16
C ASP A 127 7.42 -3.37 6.46
N PRO A 128 6.57 -4.21 7.06
CA PRO A 128 5.14 -3.92 7.16
C PRO A 128 4.79 -2.78 8.14
N THR A 129 5.69 -2.38 9.02
CA THR A 129 5.38 -1.44 10.11
C THR A 129 6.18 -0.14 10.07
N LEU A 130 7.39 -0.18 9.52
CA LEU A 130 8.33 0.94 9.53
C LEU A 130 8.63 1.50 8.15
N SER A 131 8.31 0.76 7.05
CA SER A 131 8.55 1.21 5.67
C SER A 131 7.75 2.46 5.33
N THR A 132 8.32 3.25 4.43
CA THR A 132 7.62 4.37 3.78
C THR A 132 6.51 3.91 2.84
N GLY A 133 6.38 2.61 2.59
CA GLY A 133 5.36 1.99 1.74
C GLY A 133 5.90 1.50 0.42
N SER A 134 5.36 0.37 -0.06
CA SER A 134 5.71 -0.21 -1.36
C SER A 134 5.46 0.75 -2.51
N MET A 135 6.31 0.71 -3.52
CA MET A 135 6.12 1.47 -4.75
C MET A 135 4.97 0.92 -5.61
N GLY A 136 4.54 -0.31 -5.38
CA GLY A 136 3.40 -0.90 -6.06
C GLY A 136 2.07 -0.53 -5.42
N LEU A 137 1.74 -1.16 -4.31
CA LEU A 137 0.54 -0.91 -3.50
C LEU A 137 0.94 -0.87 -2.03
N SER A 138 0.70 0.26 -1.37
CA SER A 138 1.02 0.51 0.03
C SER A 138 -0.24 0.53 0.90
N ALA A 139 -0.06 0.81 2.18
CA ALA A 139 -1.14 1.05 3.13
C ALA A 139 -1.74 2.48 3.04
N ASN A 140 -1.43 3.23 1.98
CA ASN A 140 -1.78 4.65 1.91
C ASN A 140 -3.23 4.90 1.51
N ALA A 141 -3.66 4.38 0.36
CA ALA A 141 -5.02 4.58 -0.12
C ALA A 141 -6.04 3.66 0.57
N LEU A 142 -7.30 4.05 0.52
CA LEU A 142 -8.42 3.19 0.90
C LEU A 142 -8.35 1.88 0.11
N PRO A 143 -8.59 0.70 0.73
CA PRO A 143 -8.57 -0.56 0.01
C PRO A 143 -9.55 -0.60 -1.16
N ILE A 144 -9.08 -1.00 -2.33
CA ILE A 144 -9.89 -1.12 -3.55
C ILE A 144 -10.73 -2.39 -3.44
N PRO A 145 -12.05 -2.35 -3.75
CA PRO A 145 -12.87 -3.57 -3.79
C PRO A 145 -12.41 -4.48 -4.93
N LYS A 146 -12.17 -5.75 -4.63
CA LYS A 146 -11.63 -6.71 -5.60
C LYS A 146 -11.98 -8.16 -5.27
N VAL A 147 -11.86 -9.01 -6.26
CA VAL A 147 -11.93 -10.46 -6.15
C VAL A 147 -10.62 -11.07 -6.64
N GLY A 148 -10.14 -12.09 -5.96
CA GLY A 148 -8.87 -12.69 -6.38
C GLY A 148 -8.55 -14.01 -5.70
N ILE A 149 -7.48 -14.61 -6.20
CA ILE A 149 -6.88 -15.84 -5.66
C ILE A 149 -5.46 -15.51 -5.25
N ALA A 150 -5.05 -15.97 -4.07
CA ALA A 150 -3.73 -15.67 -3.51
C ALA A 150 -3.11 -16.86 -2.79
N VAL A 151 -1.80 -16.92 -2.84
CA VAL A 151 -0.92 -17.66 -1.93
C VAL A 151 -0.04 -16.60 -1.27
N LEU A 152 -0.45 -16.14 -0.09
CA LEU A 152 0.17 -14.96 0.56
C LEU A 152 1.50 -15.29 1.26
N ASN A 153 1.64 -16.52 1.73
CA ASN A 153 2.85 -16.99 2.40
C ASN A 153 3.62 -17.93 1.49
N TYR A 154 4.95 -17.88 1.55
CA TYR A 154 5.81 -18.76 0.77
C TYR A 154 5.49 -20.23 1.02
N LYS A 155 5.12 -20.94 -0.05
CA LYS A 155 4.86 -22.39 -0.07
C LYS A 155 5.98 -23.14 -0.74
N ASN A 156 6.31 -24.30 -0.21
CA ASN A 156 7.28 -25.18 -0.84
C ASN A 156 6.77 -25.66 -2.19
N VAL A 157 7.62 -25.59 -3.21
CA VAL A 157 7.39 -26.26 -4.48
C VAL A 157 7.56 -27.77 -4.25
N PRO A 158 6.64 -28.61 -4.70
CA PRO A 158 6.78 -30.06 -4.59
C PRO A 158 8.13 -30.54 -5.13
N PHE A 159 8.67 -31.61 -4.56
CA PHE A 159 9.92 -32.27 -4.94
C PHE A 159 11.20 -31.48 -4.73
N THR A 160 11.15 -30.25 -4.16
CA THR A 160 12.34 -29.40 -3.92
C THR A 160 12.88 -29.48 -2.49
N ASN A 161 12.30 -30.31 -1.64
CA ASN A 161 12.65 -30.42 -0.22
C ASN A 161 12.70 -29.09 0.53
N GLY A 162 11.88 -28.11 0.11
CA GLY A 162 11.82 -26.78 0.71
C GLY A 162 12.94 -25.81 0.28
N TRP A 163 13.78 -26.19 -0.68
CA TRP A 163 14.77 -25.29 -1.27
C TRP A 163 14.15 -24.20 -2.12
N LEU A 164 13.08 -24.53 -2.84
CA LEU A 164 12.33 -23.59 -3.67
C LEU A 164 10.95 -23.38 -3.08
N GLN A 165 10.58 -22.13 -2.93
CA GLN A 165 9.27 -21.70 -2.44
C GLN A 165 8.68 -20.66 -3.37
N PHE A 166 7.36 -20.55 -3.40
CA PHE A 166 6.65 -19.55 -4.18
C PHE A 166 5.53 -18.90 -3.38
N LYS A 167 5.18 -17.68 -3.75
CA LYS A 167 3.94 -17.00 -3.39
C LYS A 167 3.46 -16.14 -4.55
N GLY A 168 2.20 -15.74 -4.54
CA GLY A 168 1.66 -14.89 -5.59
C GLY A 168 0.18 -14.65 -5.43
N LEU A 169 -0.34 -13.75 -6.22
CA LEU A 169 -1.76 -13.46 -6.31
C LEU A 169 -2.13 -13.02 -7.72
N ILE A 170 -3.41 -13.17 -8.01
CA ILE A 170 -4.09 -12.53 -9.13
C ILE A 170 -5.41 -11.99 -8.64
N SER A 171 -5.74 -10.76 -8.98
CA SER A 171 -7.00 -10.13 -8.61
C SER A 171 -7.55 -9.21 -9.69
N HIS A 172 -8.85 -8.98 -9.61
CA HIS A 172 -9.61 -8.04 -10.41
C HIS A 172 -10.37 -7.10 -9.49
N GLY A 173 -10.22 -5.79 -9.70
CA GLY A 173 -10.78 -4.74 -8.86
C GLY A 173 -11.61 -3.73 -9.64
N TRP A 174 -12.36 -2.92 -8.90
CA TRP A 174 -13.23 -1.88 -9.42
C TRP A 174 -12.82 -0.52 -8.86
N MET A 175 -12.43 0.40 -9.76
CA MET A 175 -11.88 1.71 -9.39
C MET A 175 -12.94 2.77 -9.07
N GLY A 176 -14.22 2.48 -9.36
CA GLY A 176 -15.33 3.37 -9.02
C GLY A 176 -15.51 4.57 -9.95
N LYS A 177 -16.21 5.59 -9.44
CA LYS A 177 -16.64 6.74 -10.26
C LYS A 177 -15.78 8.00 -10.05
N GLU A 178 -15.07 8.12 -8.93
CA GLU A 178 -14.31 9.31 -8.53
C GLU A 178 -12.95 9.35 -9.24
N ARG A 179 -12.97 9.34 -10.61
CA ARG A 179 -11.78 9.37 -11.43
C ARG A 179 -12.07 9.79 -12.86
N TYR A 180 -11.04 10.14 -13.63
CA TYR A 180 -11.17 10.61 -15.02
C TYR A 180 -11.90 9.61 -15.91
N LEU A 181 -11.44 8.36 -15.94
CA LEU A 181 -12.15 7.24 -16.56
C LEU A 181 -12.94 6.50 -15.49
N TYR A 182 -14.19 6.90 -15.28
CA TYR A 182 -15.04 6.28 -14.27
C TYR A 182 -15.39 4.84 -14.62
N ASN A 183 -15.58 4.02 -13.58
CA ASN A 183 -15.83 2.59 -13.68
C ASN A 183 -14.74 1.82 -14.45
N SER A 184 -13.48 2.29 -14.41
CA SER A 184 -12.34 1.49 -14.83
C SER A 184 -12.11 0.31 -13.90
N TYR A 185 -11.38 -0.67 -14.38
CA TYR A 185 -11.02 -1.89 -13.68
C TYR A 185 -9.54 -1.87 -13.32
N LEU A 186 -9.19 -2.61 -12.28
CA LEU A 186 -7.83 -2.88 -11.88
C LEU A 186 -7.54 -4.37 -12.04
N HIS A 187 -6.45 -4.69 -12.72
CA HIS A 187 -5.86 -6.01 -12.75
C HIS A 187 -4.58 -5.99 -11.91
N GLU A 188 -4.42 -6.96 -11.03
CA GLU A 188 -3.21 -7.13 -10.21
C GLU A 188 -2.72 -8.56 -10.33
N LYS A 189 -1.42 -8.73 -10.49
CA LYS A 189 -0.75 -10.04 -10.43
C LYS A 189 0.61 -9.90 -9.80
N THR A 190 0.97 -10.85 -8.97
CA THR A 190 2.31 -10.95 -8.37
C THR A 190 2.80 -12.38 -8.42
N PHE A 191 4.09 -12.52 -8.56
CA PHE A 191 4.73 -13.81 -8.45
C PHE A 191 6.12 -13.65 -7.86
N TYR A 192 6.40 -14.42 -6.82
CA TYR A 192 7.68 -14.45 -6.14
C TYR A 192 8.20 -15.88 -6.02
N LEU A 193 9.49 -16.04 -6.20
CA LEU A 193 10.24 -17.24 -5.88
C LEU A 193 11.20 -16.94 -4.73
N ARG A 194 11.37 -17.91 -3.83
CA ARG A 194 12.33 -17.83 -2.74
C ARG A 194 13.19 -19.08 -2.72
N LEU A 195 14.51 -18.89 -2.69
CA LEU A 195 15.52 -19.92 -2.65
C LEU A 195 16.19 -19.98 -1.27
N GLY A 196 16.46 -21.16 -0.79
CA GLY A 196 17.21 -21.41 0.43
C GLY A 196 16.37 -22.08 1.51
N ARG A 197 17.00 -23.03 2.19
CA ARG A 197 16.40 -23.85 3.26
C ARG A 197 16.93 -23.51 4.65
N GLY A 198 18.09 -22.86 4.72
CA GLY A 198 18.83 -22.55 5.93
C GLY A 198 18.50 -21.17 6.52
N ARG A 199 19.52 -20.57 7.13
CA ARG A 199 19.43 -19.24 7.74
C ARG A 199 19.32 -18.12 6.71
N LEU A 200 19.90 -18.30 5.54
CA LEU A 200 19.81 -17.35 4.42
C LEU A 200 18.77 -17.85 3.42
N LYS A 201 17.86 -16.97 3.04
CA LYS A 201 16.90 -17.17 1.97
C LYS A 201 16.95 -15.97 1.05
N LEU A 202 17.11 -16.21 -0.25
CA LEU A 202 17.08 -15.18 -1.27
C LEU A 202 15.72 -15.23 -1.97
N TYR A 203 15.16 -14.08 -2.30
CA TYR A 203 13.92 -14.04 -3.06
C TYR A 203 14.00 -13.04 -4.23
N GLY A 204 13.17 -13.27 -5.21
CA GLY A 204 12.93 -12.36 -6.31
C GLY A 204 11.52 -12.53 -6.83
N GLY A 205 10.98 -11.46 -7.38
CA GLY A 205 9.62 -11.47 -7.90
C GLY A 205 9.27 -10.25 -8.71
N ALA A 206 8.06 -10.29 -9.24
CA ALA A 206 7.48 -9.20 -10.00
C ALA A 206 6.06 -8.92 -9.51
N VAL A 207 5.75 -7.65 -9.43
CA VAL A 207 4.42 -7.11 -9.20
C VAL A 207 4.00 -6.37 -10.45
N HIS A 208 2.78 -6.61 -10.90
CA HIS A 208 2.26 -5.96 -12.09
C HIS A 208 0.81 -5.53 -11.85
N PHE A 209 0.52 -4.31 -12.26
CA PHE A 209 -0.81 -3.69 -12.22
C PHE A 209 -1.20 -3.24 -13.63
N GLY A 210 -2.49 -3.34 -13.94
CA GLY A 210 -3.07 -2.78 -15.16
C GLY A 210 -4.41 -2.14 -14.86
N GLU A 211 -4.50 -0.80 -14.97
CA GLU A 211 -5.80 -0.13 -14.99
C GLU A 211 -6.34 -0.19 -16.41
N TRP A 212 -7.62 -0.60 -16.59
CA TRP A 212 -8.18 -0.83 -17.92
C TRP A 212 -9.67 -0.57 -18.00
N GLY A 213 -10.18 -0.48 -19.23
CA GLY A 213 -11.57 -0.14 -19.46
C GLY A 213 -11.90 1.27 -18.97
N GLY A 214 -13.15 1.50 -18.64
CA GLY A 214 -13.62 2.78 -18.14
C GLY A 214 -14.43 3.54 -19.18
N ILE A 215 -15.12 4.55 -18.68
CA ILE A 215 -16.07 5.35 -19.44
C ILE A 215 -15.74 6.83 -19.23
N ARG A 216 -15.78 7.60 -20.32
CA ARG A 216 -15.74 9.05 -20.31
C ARG A 216 -16.80 9.57 -21.25
N LYS A 217 -17.26 10.81 -21.05
CA LYS A 217 -18.18 11.46 -21.99
C LYS A 217 -17.63 11.41 -23.43
N GLY A 218 -18.36 10.76 -24.31
CA GLY A 218 -17.99 10.63 -25.72
C GLY A 218 -17.25 9.36 -26.11
N TYR A 219 -16.70 8.59 -25.16
CA TYR A 219 -16.04 7.31 -25.47
C TYR A 219 -16.04 6.31 -24.31
N THR A 220 -15.93 5.04 -24.69
CA THR A 220 -15.81 3.92 -23.74
C THR A 220 -14.65 3.04 -24.19
N LEU A 221 -13.70 2.79 -23.30
CA LEU A 221 -12.61 1.85 -23.54
C LEU A 221 -13.12 0.41 -23.44
N ASP A 222 -12.41 -0.54 -24.07
CA ASP A 222 -12.82 -1.93 -24.10
C ASP A 222 -12.94 -2.51 -22.68
N ARG A 223 -14.10 -3.03 -22.34
CA ARG A 223 -14.47 -3.65 -21.07
C ARG A 223 -14.85 -5.13 -21.23
N SER A 224 -14.57 -5.70 -22.39
CA SER A 224 -14.87 -7.09 -22.74
C SER A 224 -13.90 -8.08 -22.10
N TRP A 225 -14.24 -9.35 -22.16
CA TRP A 225 -13.32 -10.42 -21.79
C TRP A 225 -12.03 -10.41 -22.64
N LYS A 226 -12.13 -9.99 -23.91
CA LYS A 226 -10.95 -9.81 -24.75
C LYS A 226 -10.03 -8.75 -24.15
N GLY A 227 -10.57 -7.56 -23.80
CA GLY A 227 -9.83 -6.48 -23.13
C GLY A 227 -9.18 -6.95 -21.82
N PHE A 228 -9.89 -7.75 -21.02
CA PHE A 228 -9.30 -8.35 -19.80
C PHE A 228 -8.06 -9.19 -20.12
N PHE A 229 -8.11 -10.08 -21.11
CA PHE A 229 -6.95 -10.93 -21.48
C PHE A 229 -5.85 -10.12 -22.16
N ASP A 230 -6.16 -9.06 -22.91
CA ASP A 230 -5.16 -8.19 -23.54
C ASP A 230 -4.36 -7.45 -22.46
N VAL A 231 -5.00 -6.96 -21.40
CA VAL A 231 -4.34 -6.36 -20.23
C VAL A 231 -3.56 -7.40 -19.42
N LEU A 232 -4.16 -8.55 -19.16
CA LEU A 232 -3.52 -9.65 -18.41
C LEU A 232 -2.19 -10.06 -19.04
N PHE A 233 -2.13 -10.13 -20.38
CA PHE A 233 -0.95 -10.54 -21.15
C PHE A 233 -0.13 -9.38 -21.69
N VAL A 234 -0.45 -8.15 -21.31
CA VAL A 234 0.28 -6.92 -21.70
C VAL A 234 0.40 -6.80 -23.23
N LYS A 235 -0.68 -7.09 -23.96
CA LYS A 235 -0.72 -7.00 -25.41
C LYS A 235 -0.74 -5.54 -25.88
N GLU A 236 -0.52 -5.33 -27.18
CA GLU A 236 -0.67 -4.04 -27.81
C GLU A 236 -2.09 -3.48 -27.66
N ALA A 237 -2.20 -2.16 -27.56
CA ALA A 237 -3.46 -1.48 -27.38
C ALA A 237 -4.38 -1.69 -28.60
N ASN A 238 -5.53 -2.23 -28.34
CA ASN A 238 -6.65 -2.34 -29.27
C ASN A 238 -7.95 -2.10 -28.49
N ASP A 239 -7.87 -1.23 -27.48
CA ASP A 239 -8.89 -1.00 -26.45
C ASP A 239 -9.56 0.37 -26.58
N GLY A 240 -9.28 1.10 -27.68
CA GLY A 240 -9.74 2.47 -27.88
C GLY A 240 -8.89 3.53 -27.20
N SER A 241 -7.78 3.16 -26.55
CA SER A 241 -6.80 4.12 -26.04
C SER A 241 -6.13 4.87 -27.21
N LEU A 242 -5.64 6.09 -26.92
CA LEU A 242 -4.97 6.89 -27.96
C LEU A 242 -3.74 6.16 -28.49
N PRO A 243 -3.47 6.18 -29.81
CA PRO A 243 -2.25 5.64 -30.39
C PRO A 243 -1.02 6.28 -29.76
N SER A 244 0.05 5.52 -29.59
CA SER A 244 1.34 6.11 -29.28
C SER A 244 1.80 7.01 -30.41
N GLU A 245 2.23 8.23 -30.13
CA GLU A 245 2.87 9.11 -31.11
C GLU A 245 4.22 8.54 -31.60
N SER A 246 4.77 7.57 -30.90
CA SER A 246 6.02 6.91 -31.25
C SER A 246 5.76 5.68 -32.12
N ILE A 247 6.21 5.74 -33.38
CA ILE A 247 6.18 4.63 -34.34
C ILE A 247 7.01 3.44 -33.86
N LEU A 248 7.95 3.65 -32.92
CA LEU A 248 8.90 2.63 -32.46
C LEU A 248 8.38 1.76 -31.31
N ARG A 249 7.29 2.16 -30.64
CA ARG A 249 6.74 1.44 -29.48
C ARG A 249 5.22 1.51 -29.49
N PRO A 250 4.53 0.43 -29.86
CA PRO A 250 3.08 0.39 -29.80
C PRO A 250 2.63 0.56 -28.34
N ASN A 251 1.56 1.35 -28.15
CA ASN A 251 0.93 1.51 -26.87
C ASN A 251 0.41 0.14 -26.36
N ARG A 252 0.40 -0.07 -25.06
CA ARG A 252 -0.12 -1.30 -24.44
C ARG A 252 -1.56 -1.09 -24.00
N ALA A 253 -2.34 -2.18 -23.99
CA ALA A 253 -3.71 -2.15 -23.52
C ALA A 253 -3.75 -1.79 -22.02
N GLY A 254 -4.54 -0.77 -21.68
CA GLY A 254 -4.60 -0.22 -20.34
C GLY A 254 -3.36 0.58 -19.91
N ASP A 255 -3.36 1.02 -18.65
CA ASP A 255 -2.22 1.65 -17.98
C ASP A 255 -1.44 0.58 -17.22
N GLN A 256 -0.28 0.19 -17.76
CA GLN A 256 0.54 -0.92 -17.27
C GLN A 256 1.70 -0.39 -16.45
N ARG A 257 1.81 -0.86 -15.20
CA ARG A 257 2.89 -0.51 -14.28
C ARG A 257 3.28 -1.66 -13.39
N GLY A 258 4.41 -1.55 -12.72
CA GLY A 258 4.79 -2.58 -11.77
C GLY A 258 6.07 -2.31 -11.03
N VAL A 259 6.53 -3.36 -10.35
CA VAL A 259 7.74 -3.36 -9.55
C VAL A 259 8.47 -4.68 -9.76
N LEU A 260 9.75 -4.63 -10.09
CA LEU A 260 10.66 -5.76 -9.95
C LEU A 260 11.26 -5.74 -8.56
N GLU A 261 11.30 -6.88 -7.91
CA GLU A 261 11.72 -6.95 -6.52
C GLU A 261 12.68 -8.11 -6.29
N PHE A 262 13.70 -7.87 -5.48
CA PHE A 262 14.56 -8.90 -4.95
C PHE A 262 15.02 -8.56 -3.53
N GLY A 263 15.42 -9.58 -2.80
CA GLY A 263 15.90 -9.38 -1.43
C GLY A 263 16.38 -10.65 -0.77
N ALA A 264 16.59 -10.54 0.54
CA ALA A 264 17.13 -11.61 1.35
C ALA A 264 16.59 -11.58 2.78
N ASP A 265 16.30 -12.76 3.32
CA ASP A 265 16.05 -12.97 4.74
C ASP A 265 17.24 -13.71 5.35
N LEU A 266 17.81 -13.20 6.46
CA LEU A 266 18.92 -13.81 7.17
C LEU A 266 18.63 -13.95 8.65
N GLU A 267 18.57 -15.19 9.12
CA GLU A 267 18.50 -15.50 10.55
C GLU A 267 19.89 -15.48 11.19
N SER A 268 20.10 -14.62 12.18
CA SER A 268 21.33 -14.47 12.93
C SER A 268 21.14 -14.69 14.44
N LYS A 269 22.22 -14.69 15.20
CA LYS A 269 22.17 -14.72 16.67
C LYS A 269 21.52 -13.47 17.28
N PHE A 270 21.58 -12.34 16.60
CA PHE A 270 21.04 -11.06 17.05
C PHE A 270 19.56 -10.90 16.73
N GLY A 271 19.09 -11.49 15.63
CA GLY A 271 17.73 -11.33 15.13
C GLY A 271 17.60 -11.76 13.68
N SER A 272 16.44 -11.43 13.13
CA SER A 272 16.07 -11.68 11.73
C SER A 272 16.30 -10.40 10.91
N TRP A 273 17.19 -10.48 9.97
CA TRP A 273 17.45 -9.42 8.99
C TRP A 273 16.56 -9.62 7.78
N HIS A 274 16.01 -8.54 7.27
CA HIS A 274 15.24 -8.52 6.04
C HIS A 274 15.73 -7.38 5.16
N PHE A 275 16.24 -7.72 3.99
CA PHE A 275 16.64 -6.78 2.93
C PHE A 275 15.65 -6.88 1.78
N TYR A 276 15.21 -5.74 1.26
CA TYR A 276 14.38 -5.64 0.07
C TYR A 276 14.85 -4.53 -0.86
N HIS A 277 14.62 -4.74 -2.15
CA HIS A 277 14.92 -3.79 -3.20
C HIS A 277 13.80 -3.84 -4.23
N GLN A 278 13.15 -2.71 -4.45
CA GLN A 278 12.09 -2.51 -5.44
C GLN A 278 12.58 -1.59 -6.56
N THR A 279 12.42 -2.00 -7.82
CA THR A 279 12.66 -1.19 -9.01
C THR A 279 11.31 -0.96 -9.69
N PRO A 280 10.77 0.28 -9.72
CA PRO A 280 9.51 0.56 -10.39
C PRO A 280 9.67 0.58 -11.90
N PHE A 281 8.58 0.28 -12.62
CA PHE A 281 8.49 0.46 -14.07
C PHE A 281 7.07 0.90 -14.47
N GLU A 282 6.99 1.77 -15.48
CA GLU A 282 5.75 2.21 -16.14
C GLU A 282 5.68 1.71 -17.59
N SER A 283 6.79 1.17 -18.10
CA SER A 283 6.89 0.64 -19.45
C SER A 283 7.84 -0.54 -19.51
N GLY A 284 7.91 -1.21 -20.68
CA GLY A 284 8.87 -2.28 -20.90
C GLY A 284 10.34 -1.84 -20.79
N THR A 285 10.62 -0.54 -20.93
CA THR A 285 11.97 0.00 -20.70
C THR A 285 12.38 0.02 -19.24
N GLY A 286 11.44 0.14 -18.32
CA GLY A 286 11.72 0.09 -16.88
C GLY A 286 12.22 -1.29 -16.39
N ILE A 287 11.96 -2.33 -17.18
CA ILE A 287 12.47 -3.69 -16.94
C ILE A 287 13.89 -3.81 -17.56
N ASP A 288 14.80 -2.95 -17.15
CA ASP A 288 16.16 -2.89 -17.68
C ASP A 288 17.15 -2.71 -16.52
N VAL A 289 18.30 -3.36 -16.63
CA VAL A 289 19.39 -3.26 -15.62
C VAL A 289 19.94 -1.84 -15.46
N ARG A 290 19.71 -0.97 -16.44
CA ARG A 290 20.07 0.45 -16.39
C ARG A 290 19.10 1.28 -15.52
N ASN A 291 17.96 0.71 -15.13
CA ASN A 291 17.02 1.39 -14.23
C ASN A 291 17.63 1.49 -12.83
N VAL A 292 18.03 2.70 -12.44
CA VAL A 292 18.60 3.00 -11.12
C VAL A 292 17.58 3.48 -10.11
N ASP A 293 16.34 3.71 -10.55
CA ASP A 293 15.25 4.10 -9.65
C ASP A 293 14.86 2.93 -8.74
N ARG A 294 14.72 3.22 -7.45
CA ARG A 294 14.56 2.17 -6.43
C ARG A 294 13.97 2.66 -5.13
N LEU A 295 13.38 1.72 -4.42
CA LEU A 295 13.21 1.75 -2.98
C LEU A 295 14.00 0.57 -2.42
N ALA A 296 14.93 0.81 -1.51
CA ALA A 296 15.71 -0.25 -0.86
C ALA A 296 15.67 -0.09 0.65
N GLY A 297 15.45 -1.20 1.38
CA GLY A 297 15.37 -1.19 2.83
C GLY A 297 16.09 -2.36 3.47
N LEU A 298 16.59 -2.12 4.67
CA LEU A 298 17.19 -3.13 5.53
C LEU A 298 16.61 -3.01 6.92
N SER A 299 15.89 -4.04 7.37
CA SER A 299 15.37 -4.11 8.73
C SER A 299 16.01 -5.21 9.55
N LEU A 300 16.08 -5.01 10.86
CA LEU A 300 16.50 -5.98 11.85
C LEU A 300 15.45 -6.09 12.92
N THR A 301 14.81 -7.25 13.01
CA THR A 301 13.94 -7.63 14.14
C THR A 301 14.76 -8.39 15.14
N PHE A 302 14.94 -7.82 16.35
CA PHE A 302 15.79 -8.37 17.38
C PHE A 302 15.15 -9.57 18.09
N LYS A 303 15.95 -10.57 18.43
CA LYS A 303 15.54 -11.70 19.28
C LYS A 303 15.55 -11.32 20.76
N GLY A 304 14.64 -11.90 21.51
CA GLY A 304 14.57 -11.79 22.97
C GLY A 304 13.38 -10.97 23.48
N TYR A 305 12.50 -11.63 24.23
CA TYR A 305 11.26 -11.03 24.76
C TYR A 305 11.52 -9.81 25.67
N LYS A 306 12.55 -9.84 26.49
CA LYS A 306 12.90 -8.75 27.43
C LYS A 306 13.62 -7.57 26.77
N ARG A 307 13.97 -7.65 25.50
CA ARG A 307 14.70 -6.59 24.82
C ARG A 307 13.77 -5.39 24.59
N LYS A 308 14.22 -4.19 24.99
CA LYS A 308 13.44 -2.95 24.80
C LYS A 308 13.34 -2.60 23.32
N LEU A 309 14.44 -2.56 22.59
CA LEU A 309 14.47 -2.35 21.15
C LEU A 309 14.04 -3.62 20.42
N LYS A 310 12.94 -3.55 19.67
CA LYS A 310 12.31 -4.69 18.97
C LYS A 310 12.72 -4.77 17.52
N LYS A 311 12.70 -3.64 16.81
CA LYS A 311 12.98 -3.56 15.38
C LYS A 311 13.61 -2.23 15.03
N VAL A 312 14.47 -2.22 14.03
CA VAL A 312 14.98 -1.02 13.35
C VAL A 312 14.90 -1.22 11.83
N LEU A 313 14.71 -0.13 11.11
CA LEU A 313 14.71 -0.07 9.65
C LEU A 313 15.53 1.14 9.18
N VAL A 314 16.30 0.94 8.11
CA VAL A 314 16.84 2.01 7.28
C VAL A 314 16.38 1.80 5.86
N GLU A 315 15.85 2.86 5.22
CA GLU A 315 15.30 2.82 3.87
C GLU A 315 15.86 3.97 3.04
N TYR A 316 16.07 3.73 1.75
CA TYR A 316 16.51 4.69 0.76
C TYR A 316 15.60 4.65 -0.46
N ILE A 317 15.18 5.81 -0.95
CA ILE A 317 14.40 5.97 -2.16
C ILE A 317 15.08 6.89 -3.15
N TYR A 318 15.07 6.50 -4.43
CA TYR A 318 15.56 7.29 -5.55
C TYR A 318 14.64 7.06 -6.76
N THR A 319 14.01 8.12 -7.27
CA THR A 319 13.11 8.05 -8.44
C THR A 319 13.36 9.21 -9.42
N LYS A 320 14.58 9.75 -9.41
CA LYS A 320 14.90 10.94 -10.19
C LYS A 320 15.04 10.69 -11.68
N GLN A 321 15.43 9.48 -12.06
CA GLN A 321 15.75 9.16 -13.46
C GLN A 321 14.51 8.91 -14.32
N MET A 322 13.47 8.28 -13.76
CA MET A 322 12.19 8.01 -14.42
C MET A 322 12.37 7.40 -15.82
N GLU A 323 13.16 6.32 -15.93
CA GLU A 323 13.42 5.57 -17.17
C GLU A 323 14.03 6.41 -18.33
N SER A 324 14.61 7.57 -18.06
CA SER A 324 15.12 8.51 -19.08
C SER A 324 16.19 7.91 -20.02
N TYR A 325 16.88 6.84 -19.61
CA TYR A 325 17.81 6.09 -20.45
C TYR A 325 17.16 5.41 -21.66
N GLY A 326 15.84 5.28 -21.68
CA GLY A 326 15.05 4.74 -22.78
C GLY A 326 14.71 5.73 -23.90
N GLY A 327 15.17 6.98 -23.77
CA GLY A 327 14.93 8.06 -24.72
C GLY A 327 13.73 8.91 -24.37
N GLU A 328 12.74 8.39 -23.64
CA GLU A 328 11.58 9.14 -23.16
C GLU A 328 11.48 8.96 -21.64
N GLN A 329 11.29 10.07 -20.93
CA GLN A 329 11.11 10.04 -19.48
C GLN A 329 9.68 9.61 -19.13
N GLN A 330 9.54 8.57 -18.33
CA GLN A 330 8.25 8.08 -17.86
C GLN A 330 7.88 8.72 -16.53
N SER A 331 6.74 9.38 -16.48
CA SER A 331 6.27 10.02 -15.25
C SER A 331 5.57 9.01 -14.35
N TYR A 332 6.28 8.48 -13.35
CA TYR A 332 5.73 7.48 -12.42
C TYR A 332 4.36 7.90 -11.88
N TYR A 333 3.41 6.97 -11.92
CA TYR A 333 2.02 7.09 -11.47
C TYR A 333 1.14 8.02 -12.31
N ASN A 334 1.65 8.64 -13.36
CA ASN A 334 0.85 9.40 -14.32
C ASN A 334 0.62 8.60 -15.61
N ASN A 335 -0.49 8.85 -16.29
CA ASN A 335 -0.79 8.28 -17.59
C ASN A 335 -1.59 9.25 -18.45
N GLY A 336 -1.36 9.25 -19.75
CA GLY A 336 -2.03 10.15 -20.70
C GLY A 336 -3.51 9.84 -20.89
N THR A 337 -3.91 8.59 -20.83
CA THR A 337 -5.28 8.11 -20.96
C THR A 337 -5.99 8.04 -19.60
N TYR A 338 -5.36 7.41 -18.61
CA TYR A 338 -5.86 7.27 -17.23
C TYR A 338 -5.37 8.44 -16.37
N LYS A 339 -5.88 9.64 -16.66
CA LYS A 339 -5.35 10.92 -16.13
C LYS A 339 -5.40 11.05 -14.60
N THR A 340 -6.24 10.29 -13.90
CA THR A 340 -6.20 10.22 -12.44
C THR A 340 -4.87 9.68 -11.93
N GLY A 341 -4.22 8.83 -12.72
CA GLY A 341 -2.98 8.18 -12.35
C GLY A 341 -3.17 7.13 -11.25
N TRP A 342 -2.08 6.76 -10.59
CA TRP A 342 -2.07 5.71 -9.56
C TRP A 342 -2.59 6.23 -8.21
N GLU A 343 -3.88 6.58 -8.23
CA GLU A 343 -4.62 7.20 -7.13
C GLU A 343 -5.98 6.53 -6.94
N TYR A 344 -6.45 6.45 -5.70
CA TYR A 344 -7.78 6.00 -5.34
C TYR A 344 -8.33 6.83 -4.18
N HIS A 345 -9.51 7.44 -4.37
CA HIS A 345 -10.14 8.36 -3.40
C HIS A 345 -9.17 9.44 -2.88
N ASN A 346 -8.53 10.16 -3.80
CA ASN A 346 -7.59 11.26 -3.52
C ASN A 346 -6.28 10.86 -2.83
N MET A 347 -6.03 9.55 -2.65
CA MET A 347 -4.82 9.03 -2.03
C MET A 347 -4.02 8.20 -3.03
N ILE A 348 -2.72 8.42 -3.10
CA ILE A 348 -1.80 7.62 -3.92
C ILE A 348 -1.83 6.17 -3.48
N ILE A 349 -1.95 5.22 -4.43
CA ILE A 349 -2.04 3.79 -4.15
C ILE A 349 -0.68 3.20 -3.76
N GLY A 350 0.41 3.65 -4.40
CA GLY A 350 1.78 3.24 -4.10
C GLY A 350 2.43 4.07 -2.99
N THR A 351 3.71 4.41 -3.15
CA THR A 351 4.43 5.17 -2.11
C THR A 351 3.79 6.53 -1.84
N PRO A 352 3.48 6.85 -0.57
CA PRO A 352 2.92 8.15 -0.21
C PRO A 352 3.91 9.31 -0.32
N LEU A 353 5.22 9.01 -0.51
CA LEU A 353 6.24 10.05 -0.65
C LEU A 353 6.09 10.88 -1.94
N PHE A 354 5.33 10.40 -2.91
CA PHE A 354 4.93 11.21 -4.05
C PHE A 354 3.80 12.16 -3.65
N ILE A 355 3.63 13.24 -4.40
CA ILE A 355 2.62 14.27 -4.10
C ILE A 355 1.64 14.35 -5.26
N ASN A 356 0.37 14.12 -4.98
CA ASN A 356 -0.73 14.40 -5.90
C ASN A 356 -1.24 15.84 -5.74
N ARG A 357 -2.11 16.29 -6.65
CA ARG A 357 -2.66 17.65 -6.60
C ARG A 357 -3.50 17.92 -5.35
N VAL A 358 -4.22 16.93 -4.85
CA VAL A 358 -5.03 17.09 -3.64
C VAL A 358 -4.13 17.40 -2.45
N ARG A 359 -3.11 16.60 -2.18
CA ARG A 359 -2.15 16.86 -1.10
C ARG A 359 -1.36 18.14 -1.35
N GLY A 360 -0.90 18.34 -2.59
CA GLY A 360 -0.13 19.54 -2.98
C GLY A 360 -0.92 20.83 -2.82
N SER A 361 -2.23 20.83 -2.95
CA SER A 361 -3.06 22.02 -2.84
C SER A 361 -3.04 22.67 -1.46
N HIS A 362 -2.63 21.94 -0.42
CA HIS A 362 -2.48 22.46 0.92
C HIS A 362 -1.28 23.40 1.08
N PHE A 363 -0.24 23.26 0.24
CA PHE A 363 1.02 24.02 0.41
C PHE A 363 1.62 24.52 -0.90
N LEU A 364 1.08 24.11 -2.06
CA LEU A 364 1.42 24.64 -3.37
C LEU A 364 0.20 25.32 -4.01
N ARG A 365 0.44 26.25 -4.93
CA ARG A 365 -0.64 26.92 -5.68
C ARG A 365 -1.15 26.04 -6.83
N VAL A 366 -1.57 24.85 -6.49
CA VAL A 366 -2.16 23.89 -7.43
C VAL A 366 -3.62 23.62 -7.03
N ARG A 367 -4.46 23.27 -8.00
CA ARG A 367 -5.85 22.88 -7.72
C ARG A 367 -5.98 21.37 -7.75
N PRO A 368 -6.76 20.77 -6.84
CA PRO A 368 -7.30 19.44 -7.05
C PRO A 368 -8.06 19.40 -8.39
N LEU A 369 -8.05 18.25 -9.04
CA LEU A 369 -8.81 18.07 -10.29
C LEU A 369 -10.23 17.61 -9.96
N ASP A 370 -11.20 18.23 -10.62
CA ASP A 370 -12.60 17.79 -10.59
C ASP A 370 -12.83 16.85 -11.77
N TRP A 371 -12.87 15.56 -11.50
CA TRP A 371 -13.02 14.53 -12.51
C TRP A 371 -14.38 14.56 -13.22
N HIS A 372 -15.37 15.27 -12.67
CA HIS A 372 -16.69 15.41 -13.26
C HIS A 372 -16.78 16.57 -14.28
N ARG A 373 -15.77 17.48 -14.26
CA ARG A 373 -15.68 18.61 -15.21
C ARG A 373 -14.71 18.31 -16.33
N ASP A 374 -15.22 18.23 -17.55
CA ASP A 374 -14.43 17.94 -18.75
C ASP A 374 -13.39 19.03 -19.05
N GLU A 375 -13.73 20.31 -18.84
CA GLU A 375 -12.89 21.46 -19.16
C GLU A 375 -11.57 21.52 -18.37
N GLN A 376 -11.53 20.94 -17.18
CA GLN A 376 -10.31 20.93 -16.34
C GLN A 376 -9.29 19.89 -16.78
N THR A 377 -9.70 18.92 -17.59
CA THR A 377 -8.89 17.76 -17.95
C THR A 377 -8.39 17.77 -19.39
N GLU A 378 -8.95 18.60 -20.26
CA GLU A 378 -8.65 18.57 -21.70
C GLU A 378 -7.53 19.51 -22.14
N GLY A 379 -7.28 20.61 -21.46
CA GLY A 379 -6.34 21.64 -21.93
C GLY A 379 -5.10 21.87 -21.11
N GLY A 380 -5.04 21.40 -19.86
CA GLY A 380 -4.09 21.91 -18.88
C GLY A 380 -3.10 20.91 -18.28
N LEU A 381 -3.14 19.66 -18.67
CA LEU A 381 -2.30 18.62 -18.05
C LEU A 381 -1.05 18.26 -18.86
N ARG A 382 -0.64 19.08 -19.81
CA ARG A 382 0.63 18.85 -20.51
C ARG A 382 1.78 18.85 -19.50
N GLY A 383 2.43 17.71 -19.34
CA GLY A 383 3.61 17.51 -18.52
C GLY A 383 3.36 17.23 -17.02
N ASN A 384 2.15 17.46 -16.49
CA ASN A 384 1.82 17.23 -15.09
C ASN A 384 0.45 16.63 -14.96
N GLY A 385 0.42 15.35 -14.89
CA GLY A 385 -0.73 14.62 -14.44
C GLY A 385 -1.20 15.04 -13.04
N ASN A 386 -1.99 14.21 -12.43
CA ASN A 386 -2.44 14.40 -11.07
C ASN A 386 -1.29 14.27 -10.05
N ILE A 387 -0.27 13.44 -10.36
CA ILE A 387 0.91 13.27 -9.50
C ILE A 387 1.95 14.32 -9.91
N ILE A 388 2.08 15.34 -9.09
CA ILE A 388 2.88 16.54 -9.36
C ILE A 388 4.31 16.49 -8.84
N SER A 389 4.62 15.54 -7.95
CA SER A 389 5.98 15.26 -7.51
C SER A 389 6.18 13.75 -7.38
N ASN A 390 6.99 13.20 -8.25
CA ASN A 390 7.35 11.77 -8.30
C ASN A 390 8.85 11.55 -8.57
N ARG A 391 9.63 12.64 -8.63
CA ARG A 391 11.10 12.63 -8.72
C ARG A 391 11.65 12.99 -7.36
N ILE A 392 12.09 11.99 -6.60
CA ILE A 392 12.56 12.21 -5.23
C ILE A 392 13.86 11.45 -4.96
N ILE A 393 14.62 11.98 -4.01
CA ILE A 393 15.74 11.29 -3.35
C ILE A 393 15.50 11.43 -1.86
N GLY A 394 15.53 10.33 -1.12
CA GLY A 394 15.28 10.42 0.31
C GLY A 394 15.62 9.15 1.07
N GLY A 395 15.31 9.18 2.33
CA GLY A 395 15.49 8.05 3.22
C GLY A 395 14.60 8.11 4.44
N ASN A 396 14.46 6.97 5.08
CA ASN A 396 13.67 6.79 6.29
C ASN A 396 14.44 5.95 7.31
N ILE A 397 14.36 6.34 8.56
CA ILE A 397 14.84 5.56 9.70
C ILE A 397 13.64 5.28 10.59
N GLY A 398 13.37 4.00 10.83
CA GLY A 398 12.27 3.54 11.69
C GLY A 398 12.76 2.72 12.86
N ALA A 399 12.08 2.81 14.00
CA ALA A 399 12.34 1.96 15.16
C ALA A 399 11.04 1.59 15.90
N GLU A 400 10.96 0.33 16.35
CA GLU A 400 9.95 -0.15 17.29
C GLU A 400 10.61 -0.57 18.58
N TYR A 401 10.09 -0.09 19.71
CA TYR A 401 10.64 -0.39 21.03
C TYR A 401 9.56 -0.37 22.12
N SER A 402 9.85 -0.95 23.27
CA SER A 402 8.97 -0.97 24.44
C SER A 402 9.62 -0.26 25.60
N LEU A 403 8.89 0.66 26.23
CA LEU A 403 9.28 1.38 27.44
C LEU A 403 8.13 1.33 28.44
N PHE A 404 8.41 1.68 29.69
CA PHE A 404 7.39 1.81 30.74
C PHE A 404 6.46 0.58 30.81
N GLY A 405 7.06 -0.60 31.02
CA GLY A 405 6.35 -1.86 31.00
C GLY A 405 6.17 -2.39 29.58
N GLU A 406 4.91 -2.53 29.12
CA GLU A 406 4.58 -3.09 27.80
C GLU A 406 4.11 -2.03 26.78
N ALA A 407 4.25 -0.74 27.07
CA ALA A 407 3.94 0.31 26.11
C ALA A 407 4.83 0.18 24.88
N LYS A 408 4.21 0.10 23.71
CA LYS A 408 4.86 -0.04 22.41
C LYS A 408 5.05 1.33 21.81
N PHE A 409 6.26 1.66 21.44
CA PHE A 409 6.63 2.90 20.78
C PHE A 409 7.06 2.61 19.34
N ARG A 410 6.72 3.53 18.43
CA ARG A 410 7.18 3.54 17.06
C ARG A 410 7.65 4.95 16.70
N THR A 411 8.85 5.04 16.15
CA THR A 411 9.42 6.28 15.62
C THR A 411 9.70 6.11 14.14
N ASN A 412 9.27 7.05 13.32
CA ASN A 412 9.65 7.17 11.92
C ASN A 412 10.23 8.57 11.67
N LEU A 413 11.39 8.64 11.04
CA LEU A 413 12.10 9.85 10.64
C LEU A 413 12.40 9.77 9.15
N THR A 414 11.77 10.61 8.35
CA THR A 414 11.88 10.58 6.89
C THR A 414 12.37 11.93 6.38
N TYR A 415 13.32 11.92 5.48
CA TYR A 415 13.81 13.11 4.81
C TYR A 415 13.85 12.92 3.31
N ASN A 416 13.25 13.85 2.55
CA ASN A 416 13.17 13.80 1.10
C ASN A 416 13.58 15.10 0.46
N VAL A 417 14.20 14.99 -0.72
CA VAL A 417 14.41 16.07 -1.68
C VAL A 417 13.52 15.80 -2.88
N HIS A 418 12.58 16.68 -3.13
CA HIS A 418 11.68 16.65 -4.27
C HIS A 418 12.24 17.50 -5.41
N PHE A 419 12.34 16.91 -6.61
CA PHE A 419 12.79 17.58 -7.84
C PHE A 419 11.57 17.95 -8.65
N MET A 420 11.12 19.19 -8.51
CA MET A 420 9.89 19.68 -9.12
C MET A 420 10.11 20.15 -10.56
N ASP A 421 9.11 19.97 -11.40
CA ASP A 421 9.10 20.53 -12.75
C ASP A 421 8.51 21.95 -12.74
N ARG A 422 9.38 22.96 -12.89
CA ARG A 422 8.99 24.37 -12.87
C ARG A 422 8.16 24.77 -14.09
N SER A 423 8.34 24.09 -15.22
CA SER A 423 7.52 24.36 -16.42
C SER A 423 6.07 24.00 -16.18
N ALA A 424 5.85 23.12 -15.27
CA ALA A 424 4.59 22.52 -14.94
C ALA A 424 3.88 23.19 -13.76
N ILE A 425 4.65 23.79 -12.84
CA ILE A 425 4.14 24.54 -11.68
C ILE A 425 4.82 25.90 -11.69
N SER A 426 4.27 26.83 -12.44
CA SER A 426 4.89 28.10 -12.82
C SER A 426 5.29 29.03 -11.66
N HIS A 427 4.74 28.84 -10.47
CA HIS A 427 5.09 29.67 -9.29
C HIS A 427 6.25 29.11 -8.47
N LEU A 428 6.81 27.95 -8.82
CA LEU A 428 7.95 27.41 -8.13
C LEU A 428 9.20 28.28 -8.35
N THR A 429 9.90 28.61 -7.28
CA THR A 429 11.11 29.40 -7.32
C THR A 429 12.38 28.55 -7.36
N ASN A 430 12.30 27.33 -6.87
CA ASN A 430 13.42 26.38 -6.78
C ASN A 430 13.10 25.10 -7.57
N ASP A 431 14.15 24.43 -8.04
CA ASP A 431 14.05 23.09 -8.67
C ASP A 431 14.03 21.97 -7.64
N GLN A 432 14.40 22.23 -6.41
CA GLN A 432 14.52 21.28 -5.32
C GLN A 432 13.84 21.82 -4.07
N TYR A 433 13.04 20.96 -3.44
CA TYR A 433 12.36 21.23 -2.18
C TYR A 433 12.70 20.12 -1.19
N LYS A 434 13.22 20.50 -0.05
CA LYS A 434 13.64 19.59 1.03
C LYS A 434 12.56 19.54 2.08
N GLN A 435 12.18 18.34 2.51
CA GLN A 435 11.15 18.17 3.51
C GLN A 435 11.50 17.03 4.47
N PHE A 436 11.33 17.28 5.75
CA PHE A 436 11.47 16.32 6.84
C PHE A 436 10.11 16.00 7.41
N TYR A 437 9.89 14.72 7.75
CA TYR A 437 8.68 14.22 8.38
C TYR A 437 9.04 13.31 9.56
N MET A 438 8.36 13.50 10.67
CA MET A 438 8.55 12.70 11.88
C MET A 438 7.21 12.21 12.40
N LEU A 439 7.17 10.96 12.88
CA LEU A 439 6.09 10.42 13.68
C LEU A 439 6.65 9.71 14.90
N GLN A 440 6.12 10.03 16.07
CA GLN A 440 6.27 9.26 17.29
C GLN A 440 4.91 8.75 17.72
N SER A 441 4.73 7.42 17.74
CA SER A 441 3.51 6.77 18.23
C SER A 441 3.79 6.02 19.53
N VAL A 442 2.79 5.96 20.37
CA VAL A 442 2.77 5.10 21.55
C VAL A 442 1.44 4.36 21.62
N GLU A 443 1.48 3.07 21.92
CA GLU A 443 0.31 2.23 22.13
C GLU A 443 0.48 1.47 23.45
N HIS A 444 -0.54 1.50 24.30
CA HIS A 444 -0.56 0.73 25.53
C HIS A 444 -1.91 0.05 25.73
N THR A 445 -1.86 -1.22 26.16
CA THR A 445 -3.06 -2.02 26.41
C THR A 445 -3.27 -2.19 27.91
N PHE A 446 -4.42 -1.71 28.40
CA PHE A 446 -4.85 -1.83 29.80
C PHE A 446 -5.86 -2.97 29.93
N ASN A 447 -5.70 -3.79 30.96
CA ASN A 447 -6.65 -4.86 31.31
C ASN A 447 -7.06 -5.75 30.13
N ARG A 448 -6.19 -5.91 29.13
CA ARG A 448 -6.40 -6.70 27.90
C ARG A 448 -7.60 -6.23 27.04
N LYS A 449 -8.31 -5.19 27.44
CA LYS A 449 -9.54 -4.70 26.76
C LYS A 449 -9.41 -3.28 26.23
N TRP A 450 -8.69 -2.42 26.91
CA TRP A 450 -8.54 -1.02 26.51
C TRP A 450 -7.19 -0.80 25.85
N VAL A 451 -7.18 -0.30 24.64
CA VAL A 451 -5.97 0.10 23.93
C VAL A 451 -5.99 1.61 23.76
N VAL A 452 -5.00 2.29 24.31
CA VAL A 452 -4.82 3.74 24.18
C VAL A 452 -3.66 3.99 23.24
N THR A 453 -3.84 4.91 22.30
CA THR A 453 -2.84 5.31 21.30
C THR A 453 -2.59 6.80 21.40
N GLY A 454 -1.33 7.22 21.42
CA GLY A 454 -0.91 8.61 21.31
C GLY A 454 0.02 8.77 20.11
N ASN A 455 -0.15 9.85 19.35
CA ASN A 455 0.69 10.19 18.21
C ASN A 455 1.15 11.64 18.32
N LEU A 456 2.44 11.87 18.00
CA LEU A 456 3.04 13.19 17.80
C LEU A 456 3.68 13.17 16.41
N ALA A 457 3.34 14.13 15.57
CA ALA A 457 3.91 14.26 14.24
C ALA A 457 4.43 15.68 14.02
N TRP A 458 5.56 15.79 13.31
CA TRP A 458 6.17 17.05 12.99
C TRP A 458 6.78 17.01 11.60
N ASP A 459 6.41 18.01 10.79
CA ASP A 459 6.92 18.21 9.44
C ASP A 459 7.65 19.57 9.39
N ALA A 460 8.81 19.60 8.74
CA ALA A 460 9.61 20.83 8.61
C ALA A 460 10.40 20.82 7.30
N GLY A 461 10.37 21.92 6.57
CA GLY A 461 11.14 22.05 5.33
C GLY A 461 10.65 23.15 4.41
N ASP A 462 11.00 23.03 3.14
CA ASP A 462 10.76 24.06 2.14
C ASP A 462 9.29 24.16 1.71
N PHE A 463 8.52 23.08 1.82
CA PHE A 463 7.10 23.11 1.48
C PHE A 463 6.28 23.74 2.61
N TYR A 464 6.46 23.26 3.83
CA TYR A 464 5.68 23.71 4.99
C TYR A 464 6.29 23.24 6.31
N HIS A 465 5.85 23.89 7.38
CA HIS A 465 6.02 23.43 8.76
C HIS A 465 4.65 23.08 9.31
N ASN A 466 4.50 21.91 9.91
CA ASN A 466 3.25 21.47 10.52
C ASN A 466 3.55 20.58 11.74
N PHE A 467 2.71 20.70 12.76
CA PHE A 467 2.77 19.88 13.95
C PHE A 467 1.39 19.29 14.19
N GLY A 468 1.32 18.05 14.63
CA GLY A 468 0.05 17.39 14.92
C GLY A 468 0.13 16.44 16.10
N VAL A 469 -1.02 16.30 16.75
CA VAL A 469 -1.23 15.35 17.85
C VAL A 469 -2.44 14.48 17.54
N GLY A 470 -2.39 13.23 17.97
CA GLY A 470 -3.48 12.29 17.86
C GLY A 470 -3.66 11.50 19.15
N LEU A 471 -4.89 11.35 19.60
CA LEU A 471 -5.25 10.51 20.75
C LEU A 471 -6.36 9.56 20.36
N GLY A 472 -6.12 8.28 20.57
CA GLY A 472 -7.06 7.22 20.23
C GLY A 472 -7.31 6.28 21.40
N MET A 473 -8.49 5.71 21.41
CA MET A 473 -8.89 4.69 22.37
C MET A 473 -9.70 3.61 21.66
N LYS A 474 -9.39 2.34 21.94
CA LYS A 474 -10.15 1.19 21.43
C LYS A 474 -10.57 0.32 22.60
N TYR A 475 -11.78 -0.19 22.53
CA TYR A 475 -12.30 -1.18 23.47
C TYR A 475 -12.54 -2.51 22.75
N ILE A 476 -11.95 -3.58 23.29
CA ILE A 476 -12.10 -4.94 22.78
C ILE A 476 -13.26 -5.58 23.55
N ILE A 477 -14.34 -5.85 22.83
CA ILE A 477 -15.56 -6.45 23.40
C ILE A 477 -15.36 -7.96 23.53
N PHE A 478 -14.88 -8.60 22.42
CA PHE A 478 -14.59 -10.03 22.30
C PHE A 478 -13.22 -10.24 21.66
#